data_72bc4d9ae6bc22e429cd696cbb4e580d
#
_entry.id   72bc4d9ae6bc22e429cd696cbb4e580d
#
_cell.length_a   1.000
_cell.length_b   1.000
_cell.length_c   1.000
_cell.angle_alpha   90.00
_cell.angle_beta   90.00
_cell.angle_gamma   90.00
#
_symmetry.space_group_name_H-M   'P 1'
#
loop_
_entity.id
_entity.type
_entity.pdbx_description
1 polymer ?
#
loop_
_entity_poly.entity_id
_entity_poly.type
_entity_poly.pdbx_seq_one_letter_code
_entity_poly.pdbx_strand_id
1 'polypeptide(L)'
;MANTYQMLAARVIGVEQVTPLIKRFTLVRQDGKLLPDFTGGSHIIVQMKDADGRQHSNAYSLMSDPRQTASYQIGVRLEEQSKGGSAFMHQQVEVGTELMISTPNNLFAIDPKAGRHVLIAGGIGITPFLSQVYELRDSGA
;
A
#
# COMPACT_ATOMS: atom_id res chain seq x y z
N MET A 1 -21.96 -8.58 -8.87
CA MET A 1 -21.98 -8.18 -7.46
C MET A 1 -20.78 -7.27 -7.20
N ALA A 2 -21.04 -6.06 -6.79
CA ALA A 2 -19.95 -5.13 -6.51
C ALA A 2 -19.18 -5.62 -5.27
N ASN A 3 -17.88 -5.75 -5.40
CA ASN A 3 -17.01 -5.96 -4.25
C ASN A 3 -17.02 -4.69 -3.41
N THR A 4 -17.79 -4.72 -2.35
CA THR A 4 -17.75 -3.63 -1.38
C THR A 4 -16.56 -3.85 -0.46
N TYR A 5 -15.46 -3.15 -0.72
CA TYR A 5 -14.37 -3.09 0.23
C TYR A 5 -14.84 -2.34 1.46
N GLN A 6 -14.53 -2.89 2.62
CA GLN A 6 -14.68 -2.12 3.84
C GLN A 6 -13.62 -1.03 3.87
N MET A 7 -14.06 0.22 4.04
CA MET A 7 -13.15 1.37 4.05
C MET A 7 -12.93 1.84 5.48
N LEU A 8 -11.74 2.33 5.75
CA LEU A 8 -11.41 2.93 7.03
C LEU A 8 -10.58 4.20 6.83
N ALA A 9 -10.67 5.09 7.82
CA ALA A 9 -9.94 6.34 7.79
C ALA A 9 -8.49 6.11 8.24
N ALA A 10 -7.55 6.61 7.43
CA ALA A 10 -6.13 6.56 7.72
C ALA A 10 -5.53 7.96 7.67
N ARG A 11 -4.39 8.13 8.33
CA ARG A 11 -3.63 9.37 8.33
C ARG A 11 -2.19 9.07 7.92
N VAL A 12 -1.65 9.95 7.09
CA VAL A 12 -0.25 9.88 6.68
C VAL A 12 0.62 10.43 7.79
N ILE A 13 1.57 9.63 8.26
CA ILE A 13 2.53 10.05 9.29
C ILE A 13 3.95 10.16 8.75
N GLY A 14 4.22 9.66 7.56
CA GLY A 14 5.52 9.74 6.93
C GLY A 14 5.42 9.82 5.42
N VAL A 15 6.24 10.67 4.83
CA VAL A 15 6.41 10.78 3.37
C VAL A 15 7.89 10.84 3.10
N GLU A 16 8.40 9.91 2.31
CA GLU A 16 9.82 9.84 1.96
C GLU A 16 9.99 9.80 0.45
N GLN A 17 10.79 10.71 -0.08
CA GLN A 17 11.18 10.70 -1.49
C GLN A 17 12.29 9.67 -1.66
N VAL A 18 11.93 8.49 -2.18
CA VAL A 18 12.88 7.38 -2.35
C VAL A 18 13.71 7.56 -3.61
N THR A 19 13.05 7.90 -4.72
CA THR A 19 13.69 8.25 -6.00
C THR A 19 12.96 9.48 -6.57
N PRO A 20 13.46 10.11 -7.65
CA PRO A 20 12.75 11.24 -8.26
C PRO A 20 11.30 10.93 -8.63
N LEU A 21 10.97 9.66 -8.89
CA LEU A 21 9.62 9.25 -9.31
C LEU A 21 8.87 8.44 -8.26
N ILE A 22 9.49 8.08 -7.13
CA ILE A 22 8.86 7.19 -6.16
C ILE A 22 8.89 7.83 -4.77
N LYS A 23 7.70 7.91 -4.15
CA LYS A 23 7.54 8.27 -2.73
C LYS A 23 7.03 7.08 -1.95
N ARG A 24 7.51 6.95 -0.72
CA ARG A 24 7.01 5.99 0.26
C ARG A 24 6.16 6.73 1.29
N PHE A 25 4.97 6.21 1.52
CA PHE A 25 4.02 6.76 2.49
C PHE A 25 3.85 5.78 3.63
N THR A 26 3.84 6.31 4.85
CA THR A 26 3.52 5.54 6.05
C THR A 26 2.17 6.00 6.57
N LEU A 27 1.26 5.04 6.76
CA LEU A 27 -0.13 5.28 7.13
C LEU A 27 -0.42 4.65 8.48
N VAL A 28 -1.18 5.34 9.32
CA VAL A 28 -1.74 4.78 10.56
C VAL A 28 -3.26 4.90 10.51
N ARG A 29 -3.93 4.10 11.32
CA ARG A 29 -5.36 4.22 11.50
C ARG A 29 -5.66 5.50 12.28
N GLN A 30 -6.64 6.28 11.80
CA GLN A 30 -6.93 7.60 12.36
C GLN A 30 -7.39 7.53 13.82
N ASP A 31 -8.08 6.47 14.20
CA ASP A 31 -8.58 6.28 15.57
C ASP A 31 -7.50 5.81 16.56
N GLY A 32 -6.26 5.63 16.12
CA GLY A 32 -5.14 5.17 16.96
C GLY A 32 -5.11 3.68 17.22
N LYS A 33 -6.06 2.92 16.69
CA LYS A 33 -6.08 1.46 16.81
C LYS A 33 -5.12 0.82 15.81
N LEU A 34 -4.88 -0.48 15.97
CA LEU A 34 -4.11 -1.25 14.99
C LEU A 34 -4.88 -1.33 13.66
N LEU A 35 -4.14 -1.32 12.58
CA LEU A 35 -4.67 -1.61 11.26
C LEU A 35 -4.98 -3.11 11.13
N PRO A 36 -5.87 -3.50 10.21
CA PRO A 36 -6.16 -4.92 9.99
C PRO A 36 -4.92 -5.73 9.64
N ASP A 37 -4.90 -6.98 10.05
CA ASP A 37 -3.86 -7.93 9.68
C ASP A 37 -3.85 -8.17 8.17
N PHE A 38 -2.70 -8.52 7.63
CA PHE A 38 -2.57 -8.85 6.22
C PHE A 38 -1.49 -9.93 6.02
N THR A 39 -1.47 -10.50 4.83
CA THR A 39 -0.46 -11.47 4.42
C THR A 39 0.42 -10.91 3.31
N GLY A 40 1.62 -11.46 3.14
CA GLY A 40 2.56 -11.00 2.14
C GLY A 40 1.97 -11.02 0.74
N GLY A 41 2.10 -9.90 0.02
CA GLY A 41 1.51 -9.71 -1.29
C GLY A 41 0.17 -8.98 -1.29
N SER A 42 -0.35 -8.63 -0.12
CA SER A 42 -1.60 -7.87 0.00
C SER A 42 -1.50 -6.45 -0.53
N HIS A 43 -2.63 -5.92 -0.95
CA HIS A 43 -2.77 -4.53 -1.36
C HIS A 43 -3.95 -3.87 -0.66
N ILE A 44 -3.96 -2.55 -0.70
CA ILE A 44 -5.09 -1.72 -0.28
C ILE A 44 -5.52 -0.85 -1.44
N ILE A 45 -6.80 -0.46 -1.43
CA ILE A 45 -7.31 0.60 -2.32
C ILE A 45 -7.22 1.90 -1.54
N VAL A 46 -6.63 2.91 -2.16
CA VAL A 46 -6.57 4.27 -1.60
C VAL A 46 -7.51 5.15 -2.38
N GLN A 47 -8.45 5.77 -1.69
CA GLN A 47 -9.37 6.75 -2.27
C GLN A 47 -8.83 8.15 -2.04
N MET A 48 -8.85 8.94 -3.10
CA MET A 48 -8.36 10.32 -3.10
C MET A 48 -9.41 11.21 -3.72
N LYS A 49 -9.53 12.43 -3.18
CA LYS A 49 -10.41 13.45 -3.74
C LYS A 49 -9.58 14.70 -3.99
N ASP A 50 -9.47 15.11 -5.25
CA ASP A 50 -8.70 16.28 -5.61
C ASP A 50 -9.48 17.58 -5.34
N ALA A 51 -8.81 18.73 -5.56
CA ALA A 51 -9.38 20.03 -5.33
C ALA A 51 -10.61 20.32 -6.22
N ASP A 52 -10.70 19.65 -7.38
CA ASP A 52 -11.82 19.80 -8.31
C ASP A 52 -13.00 18.89 -7.94
N GLY A 53 -12.89 18.13 -6.85
CA GLY A 53 -13.90 17.18 -6.41
C GLY A 53 -13.88 15.85 -7.15
N ARG A 54 -12.89 15.60 -7.99
CA ARG A 54 -12.75 14.31 -8.67
C ARG A 54 -12.22 13.27 -7.70
N GLN A 55 -12.84 12.10 -7.74
CA GLN A 55 -12.38 10.96 -6.96
C GLN A 55 -11.44 10.10 -7.80
N HIS A 56 -10.35 9.69 -7.16
CA HIS A 56 -9.41 8.73 -7.70
C HIS A 56 -9.32 7.55 -6.75
N SER A 57 -9.19 6.35 -7.29
CA SER A 57 -8.99 5.13 -6.50
C SER A 57 -7.90 4.31 -7.15
N ASN A 58 -6.84 4.05 -6.42
CA ASN A 58 -5.73 3.22 -6.90
C ASN A 58 -5.43 2.12 -5.89
N ALA A 59 -5.00 0.98 -6.40
CA ALA A 59 -4.50 -0.12 -5.59
C ALA A 59 -3.00 0.04 -5.38
N TYR A 60 -2.56 -0.10 -4.14
CA TYR A 60 -1.13 -0.08 -3.80
C TYR A 60 -0.80 -1.28 -2.94
N SER A 61 0.27 -1.99 -3.30
CA SER A 61 0.75 -3.11 -2.51
C SER A 61 1.31 -2.65 -1.17
N LEU A 62 1.06 -3.42 -0.12
CA LEU A 62 1.66 -3.18 1.18
C LEU A 62 3.10 -3.66 1.18
N MET A 63 4.02 -2.79 1.59
CA MET A 63 5.46 -3.05 1.62
C MET A 63 5.95 -3.44 2.99
N SER A 64 5.19 -3.13 4.03
CA SER A 64 5.60 -3.30 5.41
C SER A 64 5.47 -4.74 5.87
N ASP A 65 6.02 -5.01 7.06
CA ASP A 65 5.96 -6.32 7.69
C ASP A 65 4.51 -6.68 8.05
N PRO A 66 3.96 -7.81 7.56
CA PRO A 66 2.60 -8.24 7.89
C PRO A 66 2.35 -8.42 9.40
N ARG A 67 3.40 -8.62 10.18
CA ARG A 67 3.29 -8.80 11.64
C ARG A 67 3.22 -7.49 12.40
N GLN A 68 3.44 -6.36 11.72
CA GLN A 68 3.46 -5.04 12.33
C GLN A 68 2.36 -4.17 11.74
N THR A 69 1.19 -4.18 12.38
CA THR A 69 0.01 -3.51 11.87
C THR A 69 -0.27 -2.17 12.56
N ALA A 70 0.67 -1.66 13.33
CA ALA A 70 0.59 -0.29 13.83
C ALA A 70 0.62 0.73 12.69
N SER A 71 1.29 0.39 11.59
CA SER A 71 1.33 1.22 10.38
C SER A 71 1.40 0.34 9.13
N TYR A 72 0.98 0.93 8.00
CA TYR A 72 1.19 0.37 6.66
C TYR A 72 2.17 1.24 5.91
N GLN A 73 2.92 0.63 4.99
CA GLN A 73 3.76 1.37 4.05
C GLN A 73 3.39 1.01 2.62
N ILE A 74 3.27 2.03 1.79
CA ILE A 74 3.03 1.89 0.35
C ILE A 74 4.04 2.73 -0.42
N GLY A 75 4.41 2.26 -1.61
CA GLY A 75 5.22 2.99 -2.56
C GLY A 75 4.39 3.45 -3.74
N VAL A 76 4.52 4.71 -4.11
CA VAL A 76 3.77 5.29 -5.21
C VAL A 76 4.73 5.86 -6.23
N ARG A 77 4.68 5.31 -7.45
CA ARG A 77 5.44 5.85 -8.58
C ARG A 77 4.60 6.92 -9.28
N LEU A 78 5.22 8.06 -9.52
CA LEU A 78 4.59 9.13 -10.30
C LEU A 78 4.53 8.71 -11.76
N GLU A 79 3.33 8.50 -12.27
CA GLU A 79 3.12 8.11 -13.67
C GLU A 79 2.94 9.36 -14.53
N GLU A 80 3.67 9.42 -15.64
CA GLU A 80 3.62 10.58 -16.57
C GLU A 80 2.24 10.72 -17.20
N GLN A 81 1.57 9.59 -17.46
CA GLN A 81 0.22 9.58 -18.01
C GLN A 81 -0.82 9.26 -16.95
N SER A 82 -0.61 9.78 -15.75
CA SER A 82 -1.51 9.57 -14.63
C SER A 82 -2.90 10.11 -14.94
N LYS A 83 -3.93 9.32 -14.56
CA LYS A 83 -5.32 9.81 -14.56
C LYS A 83 -5.60 10.73 -13.37
N GLY A 84 -4.57 11.07 -12.59
CA GLY A 84 -4.62 11.99 -11.47
C GLY A 84 -4.25 11.37 -10.12
N GLY A 85 -4.33 10.05 -9.95
CA GLY A 85 -4.10 9.39 -8.67
C GLY A 85 -2.66 9.47 -8.18
N SER A 86 -1.69 9.07 -9.00
CA SER A 86 -0.28 9.13 -8.58
C SER A 86 0.21 10.57 -8.47
N ALA A 87 -0.28 11.46 -9.32
CA ALA A 87 0.02 12.89 -9.23
C ALA A 87 -0.54 13.48 -7.94
N PHE A 88 -1.77 13.13 -7.55
CA PHE A 88 -2.35 13.54 -6.29
C PHE A 88 -1.48 13.08 -5.11
N MET A 89 -1.08 11.82 -5.10
CA MET A 89 -0.24 11.26 -4.03
C MET A 89 1.10 12.00 -3.92
N HIS A 90 1.73 12.35 -5.05
CA HIS A 90 3.02 13.02 -5.03
C HIS A 90 2.94 14.50 -4.72
N GLN A 91 1.87 15.17 -5.12
CA GLN A 91 1.78 16.64 -5.07
C GLN A 91 0.96 17.16 -3.89
N GLN A 92 -0.05 16.42 -3.47
CA GLN A 92 -1.02 16.92 -2.49
C GLN A 92 -1.01 16.18 -1.16
N VAL A 93 -0.44 14.98 -1.10
CA VAL A 93 -0.39 14.19 0.13
C VAL A 93 0.88 14.50 0.91
N GLU A 94 0.70 14.93 2.15
CA GLU A 94 1.77 15.26 3.07
C GLU A 94 1.51 14.66 4.44
N VAL A 95 2.45 14.78 5.36
CA VAL A 95 2.25 14.34 6.74
C VAL A 95 1.04 15.06 7.32
N GLY A 96 0.12 14.31 7.89
CA GLY A 96 -1.15 14.80 8.43
C GLY A 96 -2.33 14.64 7.50
N THR A 97 -2.11 14.35 6.21
CA THR A 97 -3.21 14.14 5.26
C THR A 97 -4.04 12.92 5.65
N GLU A 98 -5.35 13.06 5.59
CA GLU A 98 -6.30 11.97 5.83
C GLU A 98 -6.70 11.34 4.50
N LEU A 99 -6.75 10.01 4.48
CA LEU A 99 -7.12 9.22 3.31
C LEU A 99 -8.07 8.12 3.75
N MET A 100 -8.98 7.74 2.86
CA MET A 100 -9.77 6.52 3.03
C MET A 100 -9.04 5.37 2.35
N ILE A 101 -8.86 4.29 3.08
CA ILE A 101 -8.21 3.09 2.56
C ILE A 101 -9.13 1.88 2.77
N SER A 102 -9.01 0.90 1.87
CA SER A 102 -9.71 -0.37 2.05
C SER A 102 -9.00 -1.24 3.09
N THR A 103 -9.72 -2.20 3.64
CA THR A 103 -9.08 -3.33 4.31
C THR A 103 -8.19 -4.09 3.30
N PRO A 104 -7.11 -4.75 3.75
CA PRO A 104 -6.22 -5.46 2.85
C PRO A 104 -6.92 -6.61 2.12
N ASN A 105 -6.52 -6.81 0.87
CA ASN A 105 -6.94 -7.93 0.06
C ASN A 105 -5.71 -8.54 -0.60
N ASN A 106 -5.65 -9.86 -0.69
CA ASN A 106 -4.47 -10.53 -1.23
C ASN A 106 -4.83 -11.34 -2.48
N LEU A 107 -4.47 -10.78 -3.64
CA LEU A 107 -4.57 -11.45 -4.94
C LEU A 107 -3.21 -11.96 -5.43
N PHE A 108 -2.19 -11.89 -4.57
CA PHE A 108 -0.82 -12.23 -4.92
C PHE A 108 -0.10 -12.94 -3.76
N ALA A 109 -0.80 -13.89 -3.16
CA ALA A 109 -0.28 -14.62 -2.00
C ALA A 109 0.86 -15.56 -2.41
N ILE A 110 1.79 -15.79 -1.49
CA ILE A 110 2.77 -16.86 -1.65
C ILE A 110 2.07 -18.21 -1.53
N ASP A 111 2.63 -19.21 -2.24
CA ASP A 111 2.15 -20.59 -2.13
C ASP A 111 2.79 -21.23 -0.89
N PRO A 112 2.02 -21.55 0.17
CA PRO A 112 2.58 -22.11 1.39
C PRO A 112 3.14 -23.53 1.20
N LYS A 113 2.79 -24.19 0.09
CA LYS A 113 3.27 -25.54 -0.23
C LYS A 113 4.56 -25.54 -1.03
N ALA A 114 4.98 -24.39 -1.55
CA ALA A 114 6.18 -24.31 -2.36
C ALA A 114 7.43 -24.43 -1.49
N GLY A 115 8.38 -25.26 -1.92
CA GLY A 115 9.67 -25.40 -1.25
C GLY A 115 10.69 -24.34 -1.67
N ARG A 116 10.40 -23.60 -2.74
CA ARG A 116 11.27 -22.53 -3.26
C ARG A 116 10.42 -21.44 -3.87
N HIS A 117 10.82 -20.19 -3.60
CA HIS A 117 10.15 -19.02 -4.13
C HIS A 117 11.14 -18.20 -4.95
N VAL A 118 10.75 -17.84 -6.17
CA VAL A 118 11.52 -16.96 -7.06
C VAL A 118 10.70 -15.71 -7.29
N LEU A 119 11.25 -14.56 -6.88
CA LEU A 119 10.59 -13.27 -6.99
C LEU A 119 11.30 -12.45 -8.05
N ILE A 120 10.57 -12.04 -9.09
CA ILE A 120 11.11 -11.28 -10.21
C ILE A 120 10.40 -9.93 -10.25
N ALA A 121 11.17 -8.86 -10.07
CA ALA A 121 10.62 -7.51 -10.04
C ALA A 121 11.33 -6.60 -11.03
N GLY A 122 10.54 -5.80 -11.74
CA GLY A 122 11.01 -4.71 -12.60
C GLY A 122 10.38 -3.40 -12.13
N GLY A 123 11.15 -2.54 -11.49
CA GLY A 123 10.67 -1.25 -11.01
C GLY A 123 9.78 -1.35 -9.78
N ILE A 124 8.66 -0.57 -9.78
CA ILE A 124 7.77 -0.47 -8.61
C ILE A 124 7.08 -1.81 -8.27
N GLY A 125 7.05 -2.75 -9.19
CA GLY A 125 6.50 -4.09 -8.95
C GLY A 125 7.18 -4.87 -7.84
N ILE A 126 8.31 -4.38 -7.32
CA ILE A 126 8.97 -4.99 -6.15
C ILE A 126 8.15 -4.84 -4.85
N THR A 127 7.24 -3.88 -4.77
CA THR A 127 6.56 -3.55 -3.51
C THR A 127 5.84 -4.73 -2.85
N PRO A 128 5.05 -5.57 -3.55
CA PRO A 128 4.41 -6.71 -2.89
C PRO A 128 5.42 -7.76 -2.41
N PHE A 129 6.57 -7.85 -3.05
CA PHE A 129 7.60 -8.81 -2.66
C PHE A 129 8.22 -8.47 -1.31
N LEU A 130 8.24 -7.19 -0.93
CA LEU A 130 8.79 -6.78 0.36
C LEU A 130 8.00 -7.40 1.51
N SER A 131 6.67 -7.33 1.47
CA SER A 131 5.84 -7.97 2.49
C SER A 131 5.90 -9.49 2.42
N GLN A 132 6.02 -10.07 1.21
CA GLN A 132 6.19 -11.51 1.03
C GLN A 132 7.51 -12.00 1.64
N VAL A 133 8.59 -11.24 1.48
CA VAL A 133 9.91 -11.61 2.06
C VAL A 133 9.84 -11.61 3.58
N TYR A 134 9.17 -10.64 4.19
CA TYR A 134 8.93 -10.63 5.63
C TYR A 134 8.17 -11.88 6.08
N GLU A 135 7.10 -12.24 5.38
CA GLU A 135 6.30 -13.41 5.72
C GLU A 135 7.13 -14.69 5.59
N LEU A 136 7.91 -14.84 4.51
CA LEU A 136 8.77 -16.01 4.30
C LEU A 136 9.83 -16.11 5.39
N ARG A 137 10.47 -15.01 5.74
CA ARG A 137 11.47 -14.97 6.82
C ARG A 137 10.86 -15.45 8.14
N ASP A 138 9.68 -14.95 8.46
CA ASP A 138 9.02 -15.23 9.73
C ASP A 138 8.41 -16.64 9.79
N SER A 139 8.16 -17.25 8.64
CA SER A 139 7.70 -18.65 8.57
C SER A 139 8.83 -19.67 8.65
N GLY A 140 10.08 -19.22 8.67
CA GLY A 140 11.24 -20.11 8.71
C GLY A 140 11.64 -20.68 7.36
N ALA A 141 11.10 -20.11 6.29
CA ALA A 141 11.43 -20.55 4.92
C ALA A 141 12.77 -20.03 4.44
#